data_14da6b40485eb2644ebb2fd2eed439b4
#
_entry.id   14da6b40485eb2644ebb2fd2eed439b4
#
_cell.length_a   1.000
_cell.length_b   1.000
_cell.length_c   1.000
_cell.angle_alpha   90.00
_cell.angle_beta   90.00
_cell.angle_gamma   90.00
#
_symmetry.space_group_name_H-M   'P 1'
#
loop_
_entity.id
_entity.type
_entity.pdbx_description
1 polymer ?
#
loop_
_entity_poly.entity_id
_entity_poly.type
_entity_poly.pdbx_seq_one_letter_code
_entity_poly.pdbx_strand_id
1 'polypeptide(L)' 'MYAIVYKSDGFPICRQMPGVSPDPVVTWNTEAQAKAFIASKGGDAEFQAVQIDDDAMDKLAKAIGCPVESMTFEPYPG' A
#
# COMPACT_ATOMS: atom_id res chain seq x y z
N MET A 1 7.87 5.19 -6.04
CA MET A 1 7.39 4.50 -4.83
C MET A 1 6.07 3.80 -5.14
N TYR A 2 5.92 2.58 -4.69
CA TYR A 2 4.76 1.73 -5.02
C TYR A 2 4.11 1.20 -3.75
N ALA A 3 2.79 1.04 -3.79
CA ALA A 3 2.04 0.32 -2.76
C ALA A 3 1.42 -0.93 -3.38
N ILE A 4 1.03 -1.87 -2.55
CA ILE A 4 0.30 -3.06 -2.99
C ILE A 4 -1.11 -2.95 -2.41
N VAL A 5 -2.10 -3.07 -3.27
CA VAL A 5 -3.51 -2.94 -2.87
C VAL A 5 -4.31 -4.17 -3.27
N TYR A 6 -5.38 -4.45 -2.55
CA TYR A 6 -6.35 -5.45 -2.96
C TYR A 6 -7.09 -4.97 -4.21
N LYS A 7 -7.21 -5.84 -5.20
CA LYS A 7 -7.95 -5.50 -6.43
C LYS A 7 -9.44 -5.26 -6.16
N SER A 8 -9.99 -5.91 -5.13
CA SER A 8 -11.42 -5.87 -4.83
C SER A 8 -11.89 -4.50 -4.35
N ASP A 9 -11.11 -3.83 -3.47
CA ASP A 9 -11.54 -2.60 -2.83
C ASP A 9 -10.48 -1.50 -2.80
N GLY A 10 -9.28 -1.79 -3.31
CA GLY A 10 -8.20 -0.82 -3.32
C GLY A 10 -7.52 -0.60 -1.97
N PHE A 11 -7.82 -1.41 -0.97
CA PHE A 11 -7.22 -1.25 0.36
C PHE A 11 -5.74 -1.64 0.30
N PRO A 12 -4.83 -0.80 0.81
CA PRO A 12 -3.40 -1.09 0.75
C PRO A 12 -2.95 -2.05 1.83
N ILE A 13 -1.81 -2.69 1.59
CA ILE A 13 -1.11 -3.44 2.63
C ILE A 13 -0.52 -2.42 3.60
N CYS A 14 -0.87 -2.56 4.87
CA CYS A 14 -0.42 -1.68 5.95
C CYS A 14 0.36 -2.48 6.99
N ARG A 15 1.24 -1.79 7.71
CA ARG A 15 1.95 -2.36 8.84
C ARG A 15 1.28 -1.91 10.13
N GLN A 16 0.81 -2.85 10.93
CA GLN A 16 0.23 -2.52 12.21
C GLN A 16 1.33 -2.08 13.19
N MET A 17 1.22 -0.85 13.67
CA MET A 17 2.18 -0.29 14.64
C MET A 17 1.42 0.22 15.86
N PRO A 18 1.73 -0.30 17.08
CA PRO A 18 1.07 0.18 18.30
C PRO A 18 1.26 1.68 18.49
N GLY A 19 0.17 2.38 18.83
CA GLY A 19 0.20 3.82 19.08
C GLY A 19 0.20 4.69 17.83
N VAL A 20 0.17 4.10 16.64
CA VAL A 20 0.10 4.82 15.37
C VAL A 20 -1.26 4.55 14.71
N SER A 21 -1.96 5.61 14.38
CA SER A 21 -3.28 5.52 13.70
C SER A 21 -3.43 6.67 12.70
N PRO A 22 -3.78 6.39 11.45
CA PRO A 22 -3.99 5.05 10.86
C PRO A 22 -2.67 4.30 10.68
N ASP A 23 -2.75 2.99 10.45
CA ASP A 23 -1.57 2.17 10.21
C ASP A 23 -0.80 2.67 8.99
N PRO A 24 0.55 2.69 9.03
CA PRO A 24 1.34 3.10 7.86
C PRO A 24 1.12 2.18 6.66
N VAL A 25 1.06 2.79 5.48
CA VAL A 25 1.01 2.04 4.22
C VAL A 25 2.43 1.56 3.90
N VAL A 26 2.57 0.27 3.63
CA VAL A 26 3.87 -0.29 3.26
C VAL A 26 4.17 0.07 1.80
N THR A 27 5.42 0.49 1.54
CA THR A 27 5.84 0.92 0.21
C THR A 27 7.05 0.13 -0.28
N TRP A 28 7.19 0.07 -1.61
CA TRP A 28 8.33 -0.54 -2.30
C TRP A 28 8.93 0.50 -3.24
N ASN A 29 10.26 0.46 -3.41
CA ASN A 29 10.95 1.45 -4.24
C ASN A 29 10.64 1.30 -5.72
N THR A 30 10.45 0.07 -6.20
CA THR A 30 10.21 -0.20 -7.61
C THR A 30 8.99 -1.11 -7.80
N GLU A 31 8.40 -1.04 -8.98
CA GLU A 31 7.31 -1.93 -9.35
C GLU A 31 7.75 -3.39 -9.32
N ALA A 32 8.97 -3.66 -9.77
CA ALA A 32 9.51 -5.03 -9.76
C ALA A 32 9.57 -5.61 -8.35
N GLN A 33 9.98 -4.82 -7.37
CA GLN A 33 10.03 -5.25 -5.98
C GLN A 33 8.63 -5.54 -5.43
N ALA A 34 7.66 -4.67 -5.72
CA ALA A 34 6.27 -4.86 -5.30
C ALA A 34 5.68 -6.14 -5.92
N LYS A 35 5.90 -6.33 -7.22
CA LYS A 35 5.42 -7.53 -7.92
C LYS A 35 6.08 -8.80 -7.41
N ALA A 36 7.37 -8.74 -7.09
CA ALA A 36 8.08 -9.89 -6.52
C ALA A 36 7.50 -10.28 -5.16
N PHE A 37 7.16 -9.30 -4.34
CA PHE A 37 6.49 -9.56 -3.06
C PHE A 37 5.14 -10.25 -3.27
N ILE A 38 4.32 -9.73 -4.18
CA ILE A 38 3.02 -10.33 -4.50
C ILE A 38 3.19 -11.79 -4.95
N ALA A 39 4.12 -12.03 -5.86
CA ALA A 39 4.39 -13.37 -6.38
C ALA A 39 4.84 -14.31 -5.26
N SER A 40 5.69 -13.84 -4.35
CA SER A 40 6.19 -14.66 -3.24
C SER A 40 5.08 -15.09 -2.28
N LYS A 41 3.98 -14.35 -2.24
CA LYS A 41 2.82 -14.66 -1.40
C LYS A 41 1.71 -15.40 -2.14
N GLY A 42 1.89 -15.65 -3.44
CA GLY A 42 0.86 -16.26 -4.26
C GLY A 42 -0.37 -15.41 -4.45
N GLY A 43 -0.22 -14.08 -4.41
CA GLY A 43 -1.33 -13.14 -4.36
C GLY A 43 -1.68 -12.46 -5.69
N ASP A 44 -1.21 -12.95 -6.82
CA ASP A 44 -1.42 -12.31 -8.13
C ASP A 44 -2.89 -12.10 -8.48
N ALA A 45 -3.78 -12.97 -8.02
CA ALA A 45 -5.20 -12.87 -8.31
C ALA A 45 -5.90 -11.81 -7.45
N GLU A 46 -5.35 -11.49 -6.27
CA GLU A 46 -5.98 -10.63 -5.27
C GLU A 46 -5.35 -9.25 -5.16
N PHE A 47 -4.08 -9.13 -5.49
CA PHE A 47 -3.29 -7.91 -5.26
C PHE A 47 -2.76 -7.33 -6.56
N GLN A 48 -2.51 -6.02 -6.53
CA GLN A 48 -1.81 -5.33 -7.61
C GLN A 48 -0.88 -4.27 -7.04
N ALA A 49 0.21 -4.00 -7.77
CA ALA A 49 1.11 -2.90 -7.45
C ALA A 49 0.61 -1.62 -8.09
N VAL A 50 0.61 -0.52 -7.33
CA VAL A 50 0.20 0.79 -7.84
C VAL A 50 1.28 1.81 -7.54
N GLN A 51 1.57 2.67 -8.50
CA GLN A 51 2.48 3.79 -8.29
C GLN A 51 1.80 4.83 -7.42
N ILE A 52 2.51 5.34 -6.42
CA ILE A 52 1.97 6.36 -5.52
C ILE A 52 2.18 7.74 -6.15
N ASP A 53 1.15 8.22 -6.82
CA ASP A 53 1.06 9.57 -7.34
C ASP A 53 -0.12 10.29 -6.65
N ASP A 54 -0.43 11.52 -7.05
CA ASP A 54 -1.50 12.30 -6.42
C ASP A 54 -2.85 11.59 -6.51
N ASP A 55 -3.15 10.98 -7.65
CA ASP A 55 -4.40 10.25 -7.85
C ASP A 55 -4.48 9.01 -6.95
N ALA A 56 -3.38 8.27 -6.88
CA ALA A 56 -3.30 7.10 -6.01
C ALA A 56 -3.41 7.48 -4.53
N MET A 57 -2.82 8.60 -4.13
CA MET A 57 -2.92 9.11 -2.75
C MET A 57 -4.38 9.33 -2.35
N ASP A 58 -5.17 9.96 -3.24
CA ASP A 58 -6.59 10.19 -2.98
C ASP A 58 -7.36 8.89 -2.83
N LYS A 59 -7.08 7.92 -3.70
CA LYS A 59 -7.73 6.61 -3.67
C LYS A 59 -7.36 5.84 -2.41
N LEU A 60 -6.10 5.87 -2.01
CA LEU A 60 -5.64 5.21 -0.79
C LEU A 60 -6.29 5.83 0.45
N ALA A 61 -6.37 7.15 0.50
CA ALA A 61 -7.00 7.84 1.61
C ALA A 61 -8.47 7.46 1.75
N LYS A 62 -9.19 7.37 0.63
CA LYS A 62 -10.58 6.93 0.63
C LYS A 62 -10.73 5.49 1.11
N ALA A 63 -9.85 4.60 0.67
CA ALA A 63 -9.89 3.19 1.06
C ALA A 63 -9.63 3.02 2.56
N ILE A 64 -8.68 3.77 3.09
CA ILE A 64 -8.32 3.74 4.52
C ILE A 64 -9.38 4.46 5.36
N GLY A 65 -10.02 5.49 4.80
CA GLY A 65 -11.03 6.28 5.50
C GLY A 65 -10.44 7.43 6.30
N CYS A 66 -9.36 8.05 5.82
CA CYS A 66 -8.73 9.19 6.48
C CYS A 66 -8.36 10.27 5.46
N PRO A 67 -8.09 11.52 5.93
CA PRO A 67 -7.55 12.55 5.04
C PRO A 67 -6.17 12.16 4.50
N VAL A 68 -5.85 12.64 3.30
CA VAL A 68 -4.55 12.36 2.66
C VAL A 68 -3.39 12.74 3.58
N GLU A 69 -3.46 13.89 4.23
CA GLU A 69 -2.40 14.38 5.11
C GLU A 69 -2.22 13.56 6.39
N SER A 70 -3.18 12.70 6.71
CA SER A 70 -3.09 11.80 7.88
C SER A 70 -2.44 10.46 7.54
N MET A 71 -2.27 10.15 6.25
CA MET A 71 -1.61 8.92 5.85
C MET A 71 -0.12 8.96 6.15
N THR A 72 0.42 7.83 6.59
CA THR A 72 1.85 7.65 6.78
C THR A 72 2.31 6.44 5.95
N PHE A 73 3.60 6.42 5.64
CA PHE A 73 4.19 5.40 4.78
C PHE A 73 5.41 4.80 5.45
N GLU A 74 5.57 3.50 5.27
CA GLU A 74 6.68 2.74 5.85
C GLU A 74 7.32 1.91 4.75
N PRO A 75 8.62 2.09 4.44
CA PRO A 75 9.26 1.27 3.42
C PRO A 75 9.35 -0.19 3.87
N TYR A 76 9.09 -1.10 2.95
CA TYR A 76 9.24 -2.53 3.22
C TYR A 76 10.71 -2.84 3.48
N PRO A 77 11.04 -3.50 4.60
CA PRO A 77 12.46 -3.68 5.00
C PRO A 77 13.20 -4.80 4.27
N GLY A 78 12.57 -5.45 3.33
CA GLY A 78 13.15 -6.61 2.67
C GLY A 78 14.00 -6.34 1.44
#